data_d0dd79239f456b1c1ba3087c68b80fc2
#
_entry.id   d0dd79239f456b1c1ba3087c68b80fc2
#
_cell.length_a   1.000
_cell.length_b   1.000
_cell.length_c   1.000
_cell.angle_alpha   90.00
_cell.angle_beta   90.00
_cell.angle_gamma   90.00
#
_symmetry.space_group_name_H-M   'P 1'
#
loop_
_entity.id
_entity.type
_entity.pdbx_description
1 polymer ?
#
loop_
_entity_poly.entity_id
_entity_poly.type
_entity_poly.pdbx_seq_one_letter_code
_entity_poly.pdbx_strand_id
1 'polypeptide(L)'
;MKKYLQYTAICLLACLLQQCSYSQNNKDAENTATKSNTTKKNPVYSTTDTAQLKLTDAEWKKILPARVYEIARLKGTERPFSSIYENFKEKGTYYCAVCGNPLFQSDTKFESNCGWPSFFEPISKGSIIYQQDNSHGMSRTEVICGRCHSHLGHVFHDGPPPTGLRYCINGVVLNFSKAQKAADNYKNKKKAD
;
A
#
# COMPACT_ATOMS: atom_id res chain seq x y z
N MET A 1 -34.58 -26.98 -51.31
CA MET A 1 -34.90 -25.95 -50.30
C MET A 1 -35.29 -26.49 -48.92
N LYS A 2 -35.88 -27.68 -48.77
CA LYS A 2 -36.27 -28.23 -47.44
C LYS A 2 -35.11 -28.72 -46.54
N LYS A 3 -33.94 -29.05 -47.09
CA LYS A 3 -32.79 -29.54 -46.30
C LYS A 3 -32.00 -28.45 -45.58
N TYR A 4 -31.99 -27.22 -46.06
CA TYR A 4 -31.28 -26.10 -45.41
C TYR A 4 -32.02 -25.51 -44.22
N LEU A 5 -33.35 -25.71 -44.13
CA LEU A 5 -34.15 -25.20 -43.03
C LEU A 5 -33.95 -26.02 -41.72
N GLN A 6 -33.55 -27.29 -41.83
CA GLN A 6 -33.31 -28.15 -40.68
C GLN A 6 -31.95 -27.85 -39.96
N TYR A 7 -30.94 -27.46 -40.73
CA TYR A 7 -29.63 -27.15 -40.14
C TYR A 7 -29.59 -25.80 -39.42
N THR A 8 -30.38 -24.82 -39.86
CA THR A 8 -30.48 -23.53 -39.19
C THR A 8 -31.20 -23.61 -37.85
N ALA A 9 -32.18 -24.51 -37.69
CA ALA A 9 -32.88 -24.71 -36.42
C ALA A 9 -32.02 -25.41 -35.37
N ILE A 10 -31.16 -26.35 -35.78
CA ILE A 10 -30.25 -27.06 -34.88
C ILE A 10 -29.14 -26.15 -34.38
N CYS A 11 -28.58 -25.27 -35.20
CA CYS A 11 -27.56 -24.30 -34.77
C CYS A 11 -28.10 -23.24 -33.78
N LEU A 12 -29.36 -22.81 -33.97
CA LEU A 12 -29.96 -21.85 -33.01
C LEU A 12 -30.26 -22.46 -31.65
N LEU A 13 -30.58 -23.76 -31.57
CA LEU A 13 -30.82 -24.44 -30.30
C LEU A 13 -29.52 -24.70 -29.53
N ALA A 14 -28.41 -24.95 -30.24
CA ALA A 14 -27.08 -25.13 -29.62
C ALA A 14 -26.54 -23.83 -29.01
N CYS A 15 -26.81 -22.65 -29.59
CA CYS A 15 -26.40 -21.37 -29.02
C CYS A 15 -27.17 -20.97 -27.76
N LEU A 16 -28.43 -21.43 -27.59
CA LEU A 16 -29.22 -21.12 -26.39
C LEU A 16 -28.80 -21.93 -25.17
N LEU A 17 -28.18 -23.10 -25.35
CA LEU A 17 -27.67 -23.93 -24.25
C LEU A 17 -26.30 -23.48 -23.75
N GLN A 18 -25.52 -22.72 -24.53
CA GLN A 18 -24.23 -22.19 -24.07
C GLN A 18 -24.33 -20.92 -23.24
N GLN A 19 -25.44 -20.21 -23.24
CA GLN A 19 -25.62 -19.00 -22.43
C GLN A 19 -26.01 -19.27 -21.00
N CYS A 20 -26.50 -20.47 -20.64
CA CYS A 20 -26.83 -20.83 -19.25
C CYS A 20 -25.60 -21.24 -18.42
N SER A 21 -24.49 -21.62 -19.04
CA SER A 21 -23.27 -22.03 -18.28
C SER A 21 -22.36 -20.87 -17.88
N TYR A 22 -22.53 -19.68 -18.52
CA TYR A 22 -21.68 -18.51 -18.23
C TYR A 22 -22.18 -17.68 -17.04
N SER A 23 -23.44 -17.86 -16.60
CA SER A 23 -24.02 -17.08 -15.50
C SER A 23 -23.82 -17.70 -14.12
N GLN A 24 -23.39 -18.95 -14.01
CA GLN A 24 -23.17 -19.59 -12.70
C GLN A 24 -21.75 -19.43 -12.17
N ASN A 25 -20.74 -19.23 -13.03
CA ASN A 25 -19.36 -19.06 -12.56
C ASN A 25 -19.02 -17.67 -11.97
N ASN A 26 -19.91 -16.67 -12.11
CA ASN A 26 -19.67 -15.34 -11.54
C ASN A 26 -20.24 -15.17 -10.11
N LYS A 27 -21.03 -16.11 -9.60
CA LYS A 27 -21.50 -16.05 -8.20
C LYS A 27 -20.52 -16.67 -7.20
N ASP A 28 -19.64 -17.55 -7.65
CA ASP A 28 -18.66 -18.20 -6.80
C ASP A 28 -17.37 -17.36 -6.63
N ALA A 29 -17.15 -16.35 -7.48
CA ALA A 29 -16.02 -15.45 -7.38
C ALA A 29 -16.23 -14.30 -6.35
N GLU A 30 -17.49 -13.97 -6.03
CA GLU A 30 -17.81 -12.88 -5.12
C GLU A 30 -17.87 -13.34 -3.63
N ASN A 31 -17.95 -14.65 -3.39
CA ASN A 31 -18.07 -15.20 -2.04
C ASN A 31 -16.75 -15.70 -1.46
N THR A 32 -15.62 -15.58 -2.19
CA THR A 32 -14.29 -15.97 -1.69
C THR A 32 -13.49 -14.79 -1.12
N ALA A 33 -14.01 -13.56 -1.20
CA ALA A 33 -13.34 -12.36 -0.69
C ALA A 33 -13.56 -12.10 0.81
N THR A 34 -14.35 -12.92 1.51
CA THR A 34 -14.65 -12.73 2.94
C THR A 34 -14.15 -13.89 3.81
N LYS A 35 -13.06 -14.54 3.44
CA LYS A 35 -12.28 -15.27 4.44
C LYS A 35 -11.38 -14.27 5.15
N SER A 36 -11.84 -13.86 6.34
CA SER A 36 -11.04 -13.23 7.38
C SER A 36 -9.65 -13.87 7.41
N ASN A 37 -8.70 -13.23 6.71
CA ASN A 37 -7.30 -13.43 7.00
C ASN A 37 -7.12 -12.90 8.42
N THR A 38 -7.04 -13.77 9.40
CA THR A 38 -6.46 -13.47 10.70
C THR A 38 -5.00 -13.13 10.40
N THR A 39 -4.76 -11.86 10.05
CA THR A 39 -3.42 -11.33 9.86
C THR A 39 -2.69 -11.55 11.16
N LYS A 40 -1.75 -12.50 11.12
CA LYS A 40 -0.84 -12.79 12.23
C LYS A 40 -0.29 -11.44 12.67
N LYS A 41 -0.65 -10.99 13.88
CA LYS A 41 -0.31 -9.65 14.38
C LYS A 41 1.20 -9.52 14.30
N ASN A 42 1.70 -8.54 13.56
CA ASN A 42 3.12 -8.25 13.46
C ASN A 42 3.63 -7.85 14.86
N PRO A 43 4.47 -8.67 15.51
CA PRO A 43 4.84 -8.48 16.92
C PRO A 43 5.71 -7.24 17.17
N VAL A 44 6.38 -6.73 16.12
CA VAL A 44 7.28 -5.57 16.24
C VAL A 44 6.60 -4.25 15.83
N TYR A 45 5.31 -4.30 15.47
CA TYR A 45 4.58 -3.10 15.07
C TYR A 45 4.22 -2.26 16.31
N SER A 46 4.76 -1.03 16.38
CA SER A 46 4.46 -0.07 17.44
C SER A 46 4.49 1.35 16.88
N THR A 47 3.50 2.16 17.23
CA THR A 47 3.43 3.58 16.85
C THR A 47 4.08 4.51 17.88
N THR A 48 4.57 3.97 18.98
CA THR A 48 5.17 4.72 20.11
C THR A 48 6.62 4.35 20.37
N ASP A 49 7.05 3.16 19.98
CA ASP A 49 8.43 2.70 20.12
C ASP A 49 9.29 3.22 18.96
N THR A 50 10.40 3.87 19.27
CA THR A 50 11.33 4.47 18.31
C THR A 50 12.65 3.70 18.18
N ALA A 51 12.86 2.65 18.99
CA ALA A 51 14.07 1.85 18.94
C ALA A 51 14.25 1.17 17.57
N GLN A 52 15.46 1.22 17.03
CA GLN A 52 15.77 0.57 15.75
C GLN A 52 15.56 -0.94 15.82
N LEU A 53 15.00 -1.50 14.77
CA LEU A 53 14.74 -2.92 14.63
C LEU A 53 15.84 -3.58 13.78
N LYS A 54 16.44 -4.64 14.33
CA LYS A 54 17.51 -5.41 13.69
C LYS A 54 17.03 -6.86 13.45
N LEU A 55 16.14 -7.05 12.50
CA LEU A 55 15.69 -8.38 12.05
C LEU A 55 16.33 -8.72 10.71
N THR A 56 16.62 -10.00 10.52
CA THR A 56 17.04 -10.56 9.23
C THR A 56 15.89 -10.58 8.23
N ASP A 57 16.18 -10.63 6.94
CA ASP A 57 15.12 -10.73 5.91
C ASP A 57 14.31 -12.03 6.03
N ALA A 58 14.90 -13.11 6.52
CA ALA A 58 14.19 -14.36 6.82
C ALA A 58 13.15 -14.20 7.96
N GLU A 59 13.46 -13.39 8.98
CA GLU A 59 12.52 -13.07 10.05
C GLU A 59 11.41 -12.14 9.55
N TRP A 60 11.76 -11.11 8.77
CA TRP A 60 10.77 -10.24 8.14
C TRP A 60 9.79 -11.01 7.25
N LYS A 61 10.29 -11.97 6.45
CA LYS A 61 9.47 -12.81 5.58
C LYS A 61 8.44 -13.66 6.34
N LYS A 62 8.73 -14.02 7.59
CA LYS A 62 7.81 -14.83 8.44
C LYS A 62 6.66 -14.00 9.00
N ILE A 63 6.82 -12.69 9.22
CA ILE A 63 5.86 -11.85 9.93
C ILE A 63 5.13 -10.85 9.04
N LEU A 64 5.68 -10.53 7.86
CA LEU A 64 5.07 -9.60 6.93
C LEU A 64 4.16 -10.30 5.92
N PRO A 65 3.04 -9.66 5.52
CA PRO A 65 2.29 -10.07 4.33
C PRO A 65 3.20 -10.08 3.10
N ALA A 66 3.03 -11.04 2.20
CA ALA A 66 3.91 -11.25 1.04
C ALA A 66 4.12 -9.97 0.21
N ARG A 67 3.04 -9.22 -0.04
CA ARG A 67 3.11 -7.98 -0.82
C ARG A 67 3.88 -6.86 -0.11
N VAL A 68 3.73 -6.75 1.21
CA VAL A 68 4.50 -5.79 2.02
C VAL A 68 5.98 -6.18 2.04
N TYR A 69 6.29 -7.48 2.20
CA TYR A 69 7.66 -7.98 2.18
C TYR A 69 8.34 -7.71 0.84
N GLU A 70 7.66 -7.99 -0.28
CA GLU A 70 8.17 -7.76 -1.63
C GLU A 70 8.62 -6.29 -1.83
N ILE A 71 7.80 -5.33 -1.40
CA ILE A 71 8.12 -3.91 -1.58
C ILE A 71 9.10 -3.43 -0.51
N ALA A 72 8.83 -3.71 0.76
CA ALA A 72 9.61 -3.17 1.87
C ALA A 72 11.01 -3.78 2.00
N ARG A 73 11.18 -5.06 1.65
CA ARG A 73 12.44 -5.78 1.86
C ARG A 73 13.17 -6.14 0.57
N LEU A 74 12.43 -6.47 -0.50
CA LEU A 74 13.01 -6.77 -1.80
C LEU A 74 13.10 -5.55 -2.73
N LYS A 75 12.78 -4.34 -2.21
CA LYS A 75 12.82 -3.05 -2.94
C LYS A 75 11.96 -3.06 -4.21
N GLY A 76 10.81 -3.75 -4.15
CA GLY A 76 9.82 -3.72 -5.22
C GLY A 76 9.10 -2.37 -5.31
N THR A 77 8.31 -2.22 -6.35
CA THR A 77 7.45 -1.05 -6.55
C THR A 77 6.03 -1.52 -6.84
N GLU A 78 5.04 -0.93 -6.20
CA GLU A 78 3.64 -1.19 -6.54
C GLU A 78 3.28 -0.58 -7.89
N ARG A 79 2.24 -1.10 -8.54
CA ARG A 79 1.78 -0.55 -9.81
C ARG A 79 1.28 0.89 -9.61
N PRO A 80 1.59 1.84 -10.53
CA PRO A 80 1.09 3.20 -10.43
C PRO A 80 -0.45 3.22 -10.40
N PHE A 81 -1.03 4.15 -9.69
CA PHE A 81 -2.48 4.35 -9.51
C PHE A 81 -3.20 3.19 -8.83
N SER A 82 -2.48 2.28 -8.14
CA SER A 82 -3.08 1.14 -7.43
C SER A 82 -3.26 1.38 -5.93
N SER A 83 -2.64 2.42 -5.37
CA SER A 83 -2.73 2.72 -3.94
C SER A 83 -4.04 3.39 -3.57
N ILE A 84 -4.66 2.91 -2.49
CA ILE A 84 -5.83 3.61 -1.88
C ILE A 84 -5.44 4.99 -1.32
N TYR A 85 -4.15 5.24 -1.07
CA TYR A 85 -3.66 6.49 -0.50
C TYR A 85 -3.28 7.54 -1.54
N GLU A 86 -3.30 7.24 -2.84
CA GLU A 86 -2.96 8.21 -3.88
C GLU A 86 -3.86 9.45 -3.78
N ASN A 87 -5.17 9.27 -3.88
CA ASN A 87 -6.17 10.34 -3.82
C ASN A 87 -6.81 10.51 -2.44
N PHE A 88 -6.20 9.92 -1.40
CA PHE A 88 -6.72 9.92 -0.05
C PHE A 88 -6.53 11.27 0.64
N LYS A 89 -7.60 11.88 1.18
CA LYS A 89 -7.63 13.27 1.71
C LYS A 89 -7.92 13.37 3.20
N GLU A 90 -8.06 12.25 3.90
CA GLU A 90 -8.34 12.25 5.33
C GLU A 90 -7.17 12.84 6.13
N LYS A 91 -7.52 13.58 7.20
CA LYS A 91 -6.54 14.17 8.11
C LYS A 91 -6.02 13.16 9.12
N GLY A 92 -4.68 13.05 9.23
CA GLY A 92 -4.03 12.11 10.14
C GLY A 92 -2.57 11.87 9.81
N THR A 93 -2.04 10.77 10.35
CA THR A 93 -0.63 10.39 10.23
C THR A 93 -0.48 9.11 9.42
N TYR A 94 0.50 9.10 8.54
CA TYR A 94 0.95 7.92 7.80
C TYR A 94 2.11 7.27 8.52
N TYR A 95 1.97 5.99 8.81
CA TYR A 95 2.94 5.16 9.52
C TYR A 95 3.54 4.11 8.59
N CYS A 96 4.74 3.67 8.89
CA CYS A 96 5.35 2.52 8.23
C CYS A 96 4.50 1.25 8.49
N ALA A 97 4.01 0.60 7.44
CA ALA A 97 3.20 -0.61 7.57
C ALA A 97 4.00 -1.80 8.16
N VAL A 98 5.33 -1.75 8.06
CA VAL A 98 6.23 -2.78 8.59
C VAL A 98 6.41 -2.66 10.11
N CYS A 99 6.64 -1.45 10.64
CA CYS A 99 7.05 -1.29 12.05
C CYS A 99 6.24 -0.27 12.85
N GLY A 100 5.33 0.49 12.22
CA GLY A 100 4.53 1.50 12.90
C GLY A 100 5.25 2.85 13.12
N ASN A 101 6.48 3.03 12.63
CA ASN A 101 7.17 4.32 12.74
C ASN A 101 6.36 5.43 12.05
N PRO A 102 6.09 6.60 12.67
CA PRO A 102 5.43 7.72 12.00
C PRO A 102 6.33 8.29 10.90
N LEU A 103 5.79 8.48 9.70
CA LEU A 103 6.55 8.88 8.52
C LEU A 103 6.15 10.26 8.00
N PHE A 104 4.85 10.48 7.76
CA PHE A 104 4.32 11.69 7.15
C PHE A 104 3.02 12.13 7.80
N GLN A 105 2.71 13.43 7.69
CA GLN A 105 1.42 14.00 8.03
C GLN A 105 0.58 14.23 6.78
N SER A 106 -0.74 14.13 6.91
CA SER A 106 -1.65 14.44 5.81
C SER A 106 -1.50 15.85 5.25
N ASP A 107 -1.05 16.80 6.08
CA ASP A 107 -0.89 18.19 5.68
C ASP A 107 0.30 18.42 4.74
N THR A 108 1.25 17.46 4.70
CA THR A 108 2.34 17.47 3.75
C THR A 108 2.06 16.68 2.48
N LYS A 109 0.89 16.02 2.39
CA LYS A 109 0.47 15.25 1.22
C LYS A 109 -0.08 16.17 0.12
N PHE A 110 0.28 15.90 -1.13
CA PHE A 110 -0.20 16.63 -2.30
C PHE A 110 -0.46 15.70 -3.49
N GLU A 111 -1.23 16.18 -4.46
CA GLU A 111 -1.52 15.47 -5.72
C GLU A 111 -0.42 15.75 -6.73
N SER A 112 0.38 14.74 -7.05
CA SER A 112 1.53 14.85 -7.97
C SER A 112 1.28 14.25 -9.35
N ASN A 113 0.17 13.51 -9.52
CA ASN A 113 -0.18 12.73 -10.71
C ASN A 113 0.89 11.70 -11.13
N CYS A 114 1.82 11.34 -10.23
CA CYS A 114 2.86 10.35 -10.53
C CYS A 114 2.39 8.90 -10.36
N GLY A 115 1.20 8.69 -9.79
CA GLY A 115 0.61 7.37 -9.56
C GLY A 115 0.89 6.76 -8.19
N TRP A 116 1.55 7.49 -7.29
CA TRP A 116 1.83 7.08 -5.91
C TRP A 116 1.55 8.20 -4.92
N PRO A 117 1.22 7.88 -3.64
CA PRO A 117 1.12 8.87 -2.57
C PRO A 117 2.36 9.75 -2.51
N SER A 118 2.16 11.07 -2.55
CA SER A 118 3.24 12.05 -2.60
C SER A 118 3.17 13.03 -1.44
N PHE A 119 4.33 13.30 -0.83
CA PHE A 119 4.49 14.22 0.30
C PHE A 119 5.64 15.17 0.02
N PHE A 120 5.59 16.39 0.58
CA PHE A 120 6.69 17.36 0.41
C PHE A 120 7.63 17.39 1.62
N GLU A 121 7.26 16.78 2.76
CA GLU A 121 8.08 16.78 3.97
C GLU A 121 7.77 15.56 4.85
N PRO A 122 8.79 14.89 5.46
CA PRO A 122 8.59 13.86 6.48
C PRO A 122 8.19 14.49 7.82
N ILE A 123 7.58 13.69 8.71
CA ILE A 123 7.12 14.17 10.03
C ILE A 123 8.25 14.63 10.94
N SER A 124 9.47 14.07 10.77
CA SER A 124 10.69 14.48 11.46
C SER A 124 11.93 13.99 10.72
N LYS A 125 13.10 14.56 11.03
CA LYS A 125 14.39 14.18 10.43
C LYS A 125 14.76 12.72 10.63
N GLY A 126 14.36 12.11 11.75
CA GLY A 126 14.65 10.70 12.08
C GLY A 126 13.61 9.71 11.52
N SER A 127 12.50 10.19 10.97
CA SER A 127 11.45 9.31 10.44
C SER A 127 11.89 8.49 9.26
N ILE A 128 12.78 9.04 8.45
CA ILE A 128 13.31 8.44 7.22
C ILE A 128 14.83 8.58 7.15
N ILE A 129 15.44 7.75 6.32
CA ILE A 129 16.86 7.79 5.95
C ILE A 129 16.95 7.84 4.43
N TYR A 130 17.96 8.51 3.91
CA TYR A 130 18.24 8.62 2.49
C TYR A 130 19.39 7.70 2.10
N GLN A 131 19.26 7.02 0.99
CA GLN A 131 20.28 6.15 0.43
C GLN A 131 20.39 6.33 -1.07
N GLN A 132 21.61 6.32 -1.61
CA GLN A 132 21.80 6.35 -3.06
C GLN A 132 21.30 5.04 -3.69
N ASP A 133 20.49 5.16 -4.74
CA ASP A 133 19.99 4.05 -5.55
C ASP A 133 20.43 4.21 -7.00
N ASN A 134 21.36 3.36 -7.44
CA ASN A 134 21.86 3.31 -8.81
C ASN A 134 21.32 2.10 -9.59
N SER A 135 20.26 1.48 -9.12
CA SER A 135 19.64 0.33 -9.80
C SER A 135 18.92 0.75 -11.10
N HIS A 136 18.68 -0.21 -11.97
CA HIS A 136 17.96 -0.03 -13.24
C HIS A 136 18.55 1.05 -14.17
N GLY A 137 19.85 1.35 -14.08
CA GLY A 137 20.49 2.38 -14.89
C GLY A 137 20.10 3.83 -14.53
N MET A 138 19.43 4.03 -13.38
CA MET A 138 19.02 5.34 -12.87
C MET A 138 19.88 5.76 -11.69
N SER A 139 19.99 7.08 -11.45
CA SER A 139 20.61 7.63 -10.25
C SER A 139 19.53 8.37 -9.47
N ARG A 140 19.10 7.79 -8.34
CA ARG A 140 17.98 8.28 -7.52
C ARG A 140 18.37 8.29 -6.05
N THR A 141 17.59 9.00 -5.24
CA THR A 141 17.69 8.94 -3.78
C THR A 141 16.55 8.10 -3.23
N GLU A 142 16.87 6.92 -2.74
CA GLU A 142 15.94 6.02 -2.05
C GLU A 142 15.57 6.60 -0.68
N VAL A 143 14.31 6.45 -0.31
CA VAL A 143 13.76 6.78 1.00
C VAL A 143 13.46 5.47 1.73
N ILE A 144 14.08 5.27 2.89
CA ILE A 144 13.87 4.11 3.76
C ILE A 144 13.38 4.53 5.14
N CYS A 145 12.67 3.65 5.83
CA CYS A 145 12.16 3.90 7.17
C CYS A 145 13.29 4.02 8.19
N GLY A 146 13.30 5.08 9.01
CA GLY A 146 14.34 5.31 10.02
C GLY A 146 14.40 4.25 11.13
N ARG A 147 13.29 3.53 11.38
CA ARG A 147 13.22 2.52 12.43
C ARG A 147 13.57 1.10 11.97
N CYS A 148 13.04 0.65 10.83
CA CYS A 148 13.19 -0.74 10.37
C CYS A 148 13.96 -0.89 9.07
N HIS A 149 14.41 0.21 8.49
CA HIS A 149 15.15 0.29 7.22
C HIS A 149 14.41 -0.34 6.02
N SER A 150 13.09 -0.42 6.08
CA SER A 150 12.28 -0.84 4.95
C SER A 150 12.29 0.19 3.84
N HIS A 151 12.38 -0.28 2.59
CA HIS A 151 12.17 0.56 1.41
C HIS A 151 10.78 1.18 1.43
N LEU A 152 10.70 2.49 1.21
CA LEU A 152 9.45 3.23 1.14
C LEU A 152 9.17 3.75 -0.28
N GLY A 153 10.18 4.24 -0.96
CA GLY A 153 10.10 4.87 -2.27
C GLY A 153 11.33 5.73 -2.56
N HIS A 154 11.12 6.84 -3.23
CA HIS A 154 12.21 7.75 -3.63
C HIS A 154 11.82 9.21 -3.40
N VAL A 155 12.82 10.08 -3.29
CA VAL A 155 12.65 11.53 -3.24
C VAL A 155 13.19 12.19 -4.50
N PHE A 156 12.47 13.21 -4.98
CA PHE A 156 12.76 13.98 -6.17
C PHE A 156 12.72 15.49 -5.85
N HIS A 157 13.36 16.32 -6.70
CA HIS A 157 13.47 17.78 -6.54
C HIS A 157 12.44 18.54 -7.40
N ASP A 158 11.27 17.97 -7.59
CA ASP A 158 10.17 18.49 -8.40
C ASP A 158 8.87 18.65 -7.60
N GLY A 159 9.00 18.80 -6.29
CA GLY A 159 7.88 19.00 -5.37
C GLY A 159 7.46 20.47 -5.22
N PRO A 160 6.37 20.73 -4.49
CA PRO A 160 5.87 22.08 -4.24
C PRO A 160 6.69 22.80 -3.15
N PRO A 161 6.56 24.14 -3.04
CA PRO A 161 6.97 24.85 -1.84
C PRO A 161 6.34 24.25 -0.57
N PRO A 162 6.98 24.37 0.60
CA PRO A 162 8.21 25.15 0.88
C PRO A 162 9.50 24.39 0.59
N THR A 163 9.48 23.06 0.42
CA THR A 163 10.72 22.25 0.35
C THR A 163 11.24 22.05 -1.07
N GLY A 164 10.38 22.13 -2.10
CA GLY A 164 10.71 21.72 -3.45
C GLY A 164 10.91 20.21 -3.61
N LEU A 165 10.62 19.41 -2.57
CA LEU A 165 10.82 17.97 -2.56
C LEU A 165 9.50 17.22 -2.80
N ARG A 166 9.59 16.11 -3.52
CA ARG A 166 8.49 15.14 -3.68
C ARG A 166 8.95 13.76 -3.22
N TYR A 167 8.42 13.33 -2.09
CA TYR A 167 8.56 11.96 -1.58
C TYR A 167 7.49 11.09 -2.23
N CYS A 168 7.88 10.29 -3.21
CA CYS A 168 7.01 9.36 -3.94
C CYS A 168 7.06 7.99 -3.23
N ILE A 169 6.00 7.63 -2.51
CA ILE A 169 6.01 6.53 -1.55
C ILE A 169 5.04 5.43 -1.98
N ASN A 170 5.46 4.18 -1.90
CA ASN A 170 4.59 3.03 -2.15
C ASN A 170 3.49 2.96 -1.08
N GLY A 171 2.23 2.98 -1.46
CA GLY A 171 1.11 2.97 -0.51
C GLY A 171 0.97 1.64 0.24
N VAL A 172 1.43 0.52 -0.33
CA VAL A 172 1.47 -0.80 0.32
C VAL A 172 2.32 -0.79 1.60
N VAL A 173 3.33 0.08 1.70
CA VAL A 173 4.17 0.19 2.90
C VAL A 173 3.71 1.28 3.86
N LEU A 174 2.51 1.83 3.65
CA LEU A 174 1.89 2.83 4.50
C LEU A 174 0.67 2.26 5.24
N ASN A 175 0.52 2.65 6.50
CA ASN A 175 -0.71 2.57 7.27
C ASN A 175 -1.14 3.99 7.64
N PHE A 176 -2.44 4.24 7.72
CA PHE A 176 -2.99 5.54 8.09
C PHE A 176 -3.77 5.48 9.40
N SER A 177 -3.59 6.50 10.25
CA SER A 177 -4.42 6.72 11.44
C SER A 177 -5.00 8.12 11.41
N LYS A 178 -6.32 8.22 11.55
CA LYS A 178 -7.04 9.50 11.61
C LYS A 178 -6.58 10.30 12.84
N ALA A 179 -6.52 11.61 12.74
CA ALA A 179 -6.13 12.54 13.82
C ALA A 179 -7.00 12.37 15.08
N GLN A 180 -8.28 12.08 14.92
CA GLN A 180 -9.22 11.88 16.03
C GLN A 180 -8.87 10.67 16.90
N LYS A 181 -8.42 9.56 16.29
CA LYS A 181 -7.95 8.39 17.06
C LYS A 181 -6.70 8.67 17.89
N ALA A 182 -5.81 9.52 17.41
CA ALA A 182 -4.62 9.93 18.17
C ALA A 182 -5.00 10.78 19.39
N ALA A 183 -5.95 11.69 19.26
CA ALA A 183 -6.47 12.50 20.35
C ALA A 183 -7.23 11.67 21.41
N ASP A 184 -8.02 10.67 20.96
CA ASP A 184 -8.76 9.78 21.85
C ASP A 184 -7.82 8.86 22.63
N ASN A 185 -6.77 8.34 22.00
CA ASN A 185 -5.73 7.54 22.65
C ASN A 185 -4.97 8.37 23.70
N TYR A 186 -4.67 9.65 23.43
CA TYR A 186 -4.03 10.56 24.36
C TYR A 186 -4.93 10.85 25.57
N LYS A 187 -6.23 11.12 25.34
CA LYS A 187 -7.21 11.33 26.41
C LYS A 187 -7.40 10.10 27.28
N ASN A 188 -7.42 8.91 26.68
CA ASN A 188 -7.58 7.66 27.42
C ASN A 188 -6.34 7.32 28.26
N LYS A 189 -5.13 7.61 27.77
CA LYS A 189 -3.89 7.45 28.53
C LYS A 189 -3.84 8.38 29.75
N LYS A 190 -4.27 9.66 29.59
CA LYS A 190 -4.31 10.65 30.67
C LYS A 190 -5.41 10.36 31.73
N LYS A 191 -6.35 9.46 31.46
CA LYS A 191 -7.34 9.01 32.44
C LYS A 191 -6.92 7.76 33.21
N ALA A 192 -5.87 7.06 32.73
CA ALA A 192 -5.35 5.85 33.35
C ALA A 192 -4.15 6.11 34.29
N ASP A 193 -3.57 7.31 34.21
CA ASP A 193 -2.57 7.87 35.14
C ASP A 193 -3.28 8.75 36.20
#